data_14953f832767874a620ab63f53c64d9b
#
_entry.id   14953f832767874a620ab63f53c64d9b
#
_cell.length_a   1.000
_cell.length_b   1.000
_cell.length_c   1.000
_cell.angle_alpha   90.00
_cell.angle_beta   90.00
_cell.angle_gamma   90.00
#
_symmetry.space_group_name_H-M   'P 1'
#
loop_
_entity.id
_entity.type
_entity.pdbx_description
1 polymer ?
#
loop_
_entity_poly.entity_id
_entity_poly.type
_entity_poly.pdbx_seq_one_letter_code
_entity_poly.pdbx_strand_id
1 'polypeptide(L)'
;MPEKKLIPVKIIANASKNEIIGWQNGYLKIKLKAQREKGKANLALISFLSELLDLPKSDIKIVKGKTASLKTLAIQVSDHSLKKFSASSLALLTPPS
;
A
#
# COMPACT_ATOMS: atom_id res chain seq x y z
N MET A 1 -19.61 9.10 -3.63
CA MET A 1 -18.66 9.50 -2.59
C MET A 1 -17.43 8.61 -2.62
N PRO A 2 -16.23 9.17 -2.42
CA PRO A 2 -15.05 8.35 -2.36
C PRO A 2 -15.08 7.46 -1.11
N GLU A 3 -14.75 6.21 -1.27
CA GLU A 3 -14.61 5.29 -0.16
C GLU A 3 -13.17 5.27 0.29
N LYS A 4 -12.98 5.17 1.59
CA LYS A 4 -11.67 5.10 2.19
C LYS A 4 -11.45 3.68 2.69
N LYS A 5 -10.43 3.02 2.15
CA LYS A 5 -10.06 1.67 2.60
C LYS A 5 -8.87 1.76 3.52
N LEU A 6 -8.97 1.14 4.68
CA LEU A 6 -7.86 1.04 5.62
C LEU A 6 -7.20 -0.32 5.44
N ILE A 7 -5.91 -0.30 5.14
CA ILE A 7 -5.17 -1.53 4.84
C ILE A 7 -3.98 -1.64 5.77
N PRO A 8 -3.97 -2.64 6.65
CA PRO A 8 -2.79 -2.88 7.48
C PRO A 8 -1.70 -3.53 6.63
N VAL A 9 -0.50 -2.95 6.66
CA VAL A 9 0.64 -3.45 5.88
C VAL A 9 1.84 -3.70 6.77
N LYS A 10 2.67 -4.65 6.35
CA LYS A 10 3.95 -4.91 6.98
C LYS A 10 5.04 -4.67 5.93
N ILE A 11 5.97 -3.76 6.24
CA ILE A 11 7.01 -3.35 5.31
C ILE A 11 8.32 -4.08 5.62
N ILE A 12 8.94 -4.63 4.57
CA ILE A 12 10.27 -5.18 4.64
C ILE A 12 11.16 -4.27 3.80
N ALA A 13 11.99 -3.47 4.48
CA ALA A 13 12.89 -2.53 3.82
C ALA A 13 14.17 -3.24 3.36
N ASN A 14 14.98 -2.55 2.58
CA ASN A 14 16.26 -3.04 2.07
C ASN A 14 16.14 -4.33 1.26
N ALA A 15 15.01 -4.51 0.58
CA ALA A 15 14.80 -5.67 -0.28
C ALA A 15 15.47 -5.46 -1.63
N SER A 16 15.59 -6.53 -2.40
CA SER A 16 16.20 -6.45 -3.74
C SER A 16 15.26 -5.83 -4.77
N LYS A 17 13.96 -5.81 -4.49
CA LYS A 17 12.95 -5.23 -5.39
C LYS A 17 11.71 -4.83 -4.62
N ASN A 18 10.89 -3.97 -5.22
CA ASN A 18 9.58 -3.62 -4.69
C ASN A 18 8.60 -4.70 -5.12
N GLU A 19 7.91 -5.31 -4.15
CA GLU A 19 7.03 -6.45 -4.44
C GLU A 19 5.97 -6.60 -3.37
N ILE A 20 4.74 -6.92 -3.78
CA ILE A 20 3.70 -7.32 -2.85
C ILE A 20 3.76 -8.83 -2.71
N ILE A 21 4.03 -9.30 -1.48
CA ILE A 21 4.13 -10.73 -1.20
C ILE A 21 2.74 -11.34 -1.03
N GLY A 22 1.85 -10.63 -0.33
CA GLY A 22 0.50 -11.11 -0.07
C GLY A 22 0.12 -10.93 1.39
N TRP A 23 -1.06 -11.41 1.75
CA TRP A 23 -1.60 -11.29 3.10
C TRP A 23 -1.04 -12.38 4.01
N GLN A 24 -0.53 -11.98 5.16
CA GLN A 24 -0.04 -12.90 6.19
C GLN A 24 -0.40 -12.33 7.56
N ASN A 25 -1.01 -13.14 8.40
CA ASN A 25 -1.35 -12.76 9.78
C ASN A 25 -2.14 -11.46 9.88
N GLY A 26 -3.03 -11.22 8.91
CA GLY A 26 -3.84 -10.00 8.90
C GLY A 26 -3.17 -8.76 8.34
N TYR A 27 -1.94 -8.89 7.82
CA TYR A 27 -1.19 -7.78 7.22
C TYR A 27 -0.86 -8.06 5.77
N LEU A 28 -0.93 -7.04 4.94
CA LEU A 28 -0.43 -7.11 3.56
C LEU A 28 1.07 -6.88 3.60
N LYS A 29 1.82 -7.90 3.26
CA LYS A 29 3.28 -7.87 3.33
C LYS A 29 3.85 -7.30 2.04
N ILE A 30 4.68 -6.26 2.16
CA ILE A 30 5.25 -5.55 1.01
C ILE A 30 6.75 -5.40 1.21
N LYS A 31 7.52 -5.81 0.19
CA LYS A 31 8.97 -5.59 0.15
C LYS A 31 9.26 -4.28 -0.58
N LEU A 32 10.20 -3.51 -0.06
CA LEU A 32 10.62 -2.26 -0.69
C LEU A 32 12.15 -2.20 -0.74
N LYS A 33 12.68 -1.72 -1.84
CA LYS A 33 14.11 -1.49 -2.00
C LYS A 33 14.60 -0.37 -1.10
N ALA A 34 13.74 0.59 -0.78
CA ALA A 34 14.10 1.74 0.03
C ALA A 34 14.56 1.34 1.42
N GLN A 35 15.45 2.14 1.98
CA GLN A 35 15.94 1.94 3.34
C GLN A 35 14.92 2.46 4.35
N ARG A 36 14.92 1.85 5.53
CA ARG A 36 14.08 2.31 6.62
C ARG A 36 14.75 3.50 7.31
N GLU A 37 14.70 4.64 6.65
CA GLU A 37 15.44 5.81 7.12
C GLU A 37 14.70 7.08 6.72
N LYS A 38 14.46 7.97 7.69
CA LYS A 38 13.91 9.32 7.46
C LYS A 38 12.73 9.39 6.49
N GLY A 39 11.80 8.45 6.61
CA GLY A 39 10.61 8.45 5.78
C GLY A 39 10.80 7.95 4.36
N LYS A 40 12.00 7.48 3.98
CA LYS A 40 12.24 6.97 2.63
C LYS A 40 11.35 5.79 2.29
N ALA A 41 11.16 4.86 3.22
CA ALA A 41 10.30 3.71 3.00
C ALA A 41 8.85 4.15 2.81
N ASN A 42 8.41 5.18 3.54
CA ASN A 42 7.05 5.69 3.41
C ASN A 42 6.80 6.27 2.02
N LEU A 43 7.75 7.07 1.52
CA LEU A 43 7.64 7.67 0.19
C LEU A 43 7.69 6.59 -0.88
N ALA A 44 8.57 5.60 -0.72
CA ALA A 44 8.68 4.49 -1.66
C ALA A 44 7.39 3.66 -1.70
N LEU A 45 6.79 3.43 -0.53
CA LEU A 45 5.54 2.69 -0.44
C LEU A 45 4.42 3.40 -1.19
N ILE A 46 4.27 4.70 -0.97
CA ILE A 46 3.25 5.50 -1.64
C ILE A 46 3.49 5.53 -3.15
N SER A 47 4.74 5.73 -3.58
CA SER A 47 5.07 5.74 -5.00
C SER A 47 4.80 4.39 -5.66
N PHE A 48 5.19 3.31 -5.00
CA PHE A 48 4.98 1.97 -5.52
C PHE A 48 3.50 1.65 -5.70
N LEU A 49 2.69 1.93 -4.68
CA LEU A 49 1.26 1.68 -4.75
C LEU A 49 0.55 2.61 -5.72
N SER A 50 0.99 3.86 -5.81
CA SER A 50 0.45 4.82 -6.76
C SER A 50 0.58 4.30 -8.19
N GLU A 51 1.75 3.79 -8.55
CA GLU A 51 1.99 3.24 -9.87
C GLU A 51 1.22 1.93 -10.08
N LEU A 52 1.25 1.05 -9.09
CA LEU A 52 0.61 -0.26 -9.20
C LEU A 52 -0.90 -0.15 -9.34
N LEU A 53 -1.52 0.77 -8.61
CA LEU A 53 -2.97 0.95 -8.57
C LEU A 53 -3.47 2.03 -9.52
N ASP A 54 -2.56 2.73 -10.17
CA ASP A 54 -2.90 3.85 -11.07
C ASP A 54 -3.73 4.91 -10.34
N LEU A 55 -3.25 5.28 -9.15
CA LEU A 55 -3.88 6.30 -8.32
C LEU A 55 -2.91 7.46 -8.07
N PRO A 56 -3.43 8.68 -7.89
CA PRO A 56 -2.59 9.79 -7.44
C PRO A 56 -1.99 9.50 -6.08
N LYS A 57 -0.78 9.95 -5.85
CA LYS A 57 -0.12 9.79 -4.54
C LYS A 57 -0.95 10.40 -3.40
N SER A 58 -1.68 11.46 -3.70
CA SER A 58 -2.52 12.13 -2.71
C SER A 58 -3.68 11.26 -2.20
N ASP A 59 -4.05 10.22 -2.94
CA ASP A 59 -5.10 9.30 -2.52
C ASP A 59 -4.60 8.18 -1.61
N ILE A 60 -3.30 8.13 -1.37
CA ILE A 60 -2.67 7.11 -0.53
C ILE A 60 -1.99 7.79 0.64
N LYS A 61 -2.44 7.49 1.86
CA LYS A 61 -1.89 8.12 3.07
C LYS A 61 -1.56 7.08 4.12
N ILE A 62 -0.53 7.35 4.90
CA ILE A 62 -0.17 6.53 6.04
C ILE A 62 -0.81 7.17 7.26
N VAL A 63 -1.78 6.49 7.85
CA VAL A 63 -2.54 7.04 8.99
C VAL A 63 -2.05 6.55 10.33
N LYS A 64 -1.31 5.43 10.36
CA LYS A 64 -0.71 4.91 11.59
C LYS A 64 0.65 4.28 11.27
N GLY A 65 1.56 4.33 12.24
CA GLY A 65 2.83 3.63 12.14
C GLY A 65 3.83 4.25 11.18
N LYS A 66 3.91 5.57 11.12
CA LYS A 66 4.82 6.25 10.19
C LYS A 66 6.28 5.86 10.36
N THR A 67 6.69 5.48 11.55
CA THR A 67 8.07 5.10 11.82
C THR A 67 8.25 3.61 12.08
N ALA A 68 7.16 2.84 12.02
CA ALA A 68 7.18 1.40 12.31
C ALA A 68 7.14 0.56 11.03
N SER A 69 7.52 -0.72 11.17
CA SER A 69 7.36 -1.69 10.07
C SER A 69 5.90 -1.98 9.79
N LEU A 70 5.08 -1.95 10.85
CA LEU A 70 3.64 -2.16 10.72
C LEU A 70 2.97 -0.81 10.56
N LYS A 71 2.26 -0.65 9.46
CA LYS A 71 1.62 0.62 9.11
C LYS A 71 0.18 0.37 8.72
N THR A 72 -0.65 1.39 8.83
CA THR A 72 -2.00 1.36 8.30
C THR A 72 -2.10 2.42 7.22
N LEU A 73 -2.50 1.99 6.03
CA LEU A 73 -2.71 2.88 4.90
C LEU A 73 -4.18 3.22 4.76
N ALA A 74 -4.45 4.46 4.39
CA ALA A 74 -5.78 4.88 3.97
C ALA A 74 -5.70 5.16 2.48
N ILE A 75 -6.46 4.41 1.69
CA ILE A 75 -6.50 4.57 0.24
C ILE A 75 -7.90 5.02 -0.14
N GLN A 76 -7.98 6.16 -0.81
CA GLN A 76 -9.26 6.67 -1.29
C GLN A 76 -9.58 6.02 -2.61
N VAL A 77 -10.74 5.39 -2.68
CA VAL A 77 -11.20 4.71 -3.89
C VAL A 77 -12.48 5.39 -4.34
N SER A 78 -12.45 6.00 -5.51
CA SER A 78 -13.63 6.60 -6.13
C SER A 78 -14.19 5.67 -7.19
N ASP A 79 -15.42 5.92 -7.63
CA ASP A 79 -16.01 5.15 -8.72
C ASP A 79 -15.14 5.19 -9.97
N HIS A 80 -14.52 6.34 -10.22
CA HIS A 80 -13.63 6.51 -11.35
C HIS A 80 -12.39 5.62 -11.22
N SER A 81 -11.83 5.55 -10.02
CA SER A 81 -10.66 4.69 -9.75
C SER A 81 -11.01 3.21 -9.87
N LEU A 82 -12.20 2.83 -9.41
CA LEU A 82 -12.66 1.44 -9.48
C LEU A 82 -12.73 0.93 -10.91
N LYS A 83 -13.06 1.80 -11.85
CA LYS A 83 -13.12 1.43 -13.25
C LYS A 83 -11.75 1.17 -13.85
N LYS A 84 -10.71 1.77 -13.29
CA LYS A 84 -9.33 1.59 -13.74
C LYS A 84 -8.68 0.36 -13.14
N PHE A 85 -9.18 -0.12 -12.00
CA PHE A 85 -8.59 -1.27 -11.33
C PHE A 85 -8.92 -2.54 -12.08
N SER A 86 -7.89 -3.36 -12.29
CA SER A 86 -8.14 -4.73 -12.70
C SER A 86 -8.64 -5.50 -11.48
N ALA A 87 -9.32 -6.62 -11.72
CA ALA A 87 -9.78 -7.47 -10.62
C ALA A 87 -8.60 -7.94 -9.77
N SER A 88 -7.43 -8.15 -10.40
CA SER A 88 -6.22 -8.56 -9.69
C SER A 88 -5.74 -7.50 -8.71
N SER A 89 -5.80 -6.22 -9.09
CA SER A 89 -5.37 -5.13 -8.20
C SER A 89 -6.29 -5.01 -7.00
N LEU A 90 -7.60 -5.14 -7.20
CA LEU A 90 -8.55 -5.12 -6.09
C LEU A 90 -8.36 -6.31 -5.15
N ALA A 91 -8.05 -7.48 -5.72
CA ALA A 91 -7.81 -8.68 -4.92
C ALA A 91 -6.60 -8.52 -4.01
N LEU A 92 -5.56 -7.79 -4.47
CA LEU A 92 -4.37 -7.54 -3.66
C LEU A 92 -4.69 -6.71 -2.42
N LEU A 93 -5.67 -5.82 -2.52
CA LEU A 93 -6.04 -4.92 -1.42
C LEU A 93 -7.12 -5.51 -0.51
N THR A 94 -7.67 -6.67 -0.83
CA THR A 94 -8.73 -7.30 -0.06
C THR A 94 -8.16 -8.46 0.73
N PRO A 95 -8.31 -8.46 2.08
CA PRO A 95 -7.82 -9.59 2.86
C PRO A 95 -8.59 -10.86 2.56
N PRO A 96 -7.94 -12.02 2.66
CA PRO A 96 -8.64 -13.29 2.50
C PRO A 96 -9.64 -13.48 3.61
N SER A 97 -10.81 -13.94 3.26
CA SER A 97 -11.87 -14.20 4.23
C SER A 97 -11.77 -15.61 4.81
#